data_3e37a9d6373d02e44c6056f4cc241669
#
_entry.id   3e37a9d6373d02e44c6056f4cc241669
#
_cell.length_a   1.000
_cell.length_b   1.000
_cell.length_c   1.000
_cell.angle_alpha   90.00
_cell.angle_beta   90.00
_cell.angle_gamma   90.00
#
_symmetry.space_group_name_H-M   'P 1'
#
loop_
_entity.id
_entity.type
_entity.pdbx_description
1 polymer ?
#
loop_
_entity_poly.entity_id
_entity_poly.type
_entity_poly.pdbx_seq_one_letter_code
_entity_poly.pdbx_strand_id
1 'polypeptide(L)'
;MSRDIDVLVLGGAGVDTIVYVPALPLPYADSYMIDSGIRTRAGQTGDFVAVGLGALGLKTHHLDFLGDDPEGDLVRALHRDRGIALTAVPQPAGTKRAVNLVGPDGRRLSLYDTSRAHPDDRIPPDTLRPLAEASRHVHVSITQPCAHALPLLRDTGATLSTDLHDWDGENPYHEPFALAADVVFLSAAALTEPEHTLRDIAARGRAEVVVATAGAEGAYLLTDDELTHIPPVAPPAPVTDSNGAGDAFAAAFLFGRLTGEPPHRCALYGAVAGAHACTVPSTETDAITRDALLARVGSAR
;
A
#
# COMPACT_ATOMS: atom_id res chain seq x y z
N MET A 1 2.48 23.85 -15.36
CA MET A 1 2.24 24.19 -13.95
C MET A 1 3.31 23.53 -13.10
N SER A 2 3.77 24.14 -12.02
CA SER A 2 4.69 23.49 -11.08
C SER A 2 3.96 22.32 -10.41
N ARG A 3 4.59 21.13 -10.34
CA ARG A 3 4.04 19.97 -9.63
C ARG A 3 4.60 20.00 -8.22
N ASP A 4 3.82 20.57 -7.30
CA ASP A 4 4.24 20.84 -5.93
C ASP A 4 4.04 19.65 -4.98
N ILE A 5 3.35 18.58 -5.44
CA ILE A 5 3.14 17.32 -4.74
C ILE A 5 4.00 16.25 -5.42
N ASP A 6 4.81 15.54 -4.65
CA ASP A 6 5.58 14.43 -5.20
C ASP A 6 4.67 13.22 -5.45
N VAL A 7 3.84 12.85 -4.46
CA VAL A 7 2.90 11.73 -4.59
C VAL A 7 1.54 12.09 -4.01
N LEU A 8 0.49 11.94 -4.82
CA LEU A 8 -0.89 11.83 -4.36
C LEU A 8 -1.19 10.35 -4.09
N VAL A 9 -1.56 10.01 -2.86
CA VAL A 9 -2.11 8.70 -2.52
C VAL A 9 -3.62 8.79 -2.59
N LEU A 10 -4.25 7.93 -3.39
CA LEU A 10 -5.69 7.95 -3.63
C LEU A 10 -6.34 6.70 -3.07
N GLY A 11 -7.21 6.87 -2.07
CA GLY A 11 -7.91 5.77 -1.43
C GLY A 11 -7.09 5.03 -0.36
N GLY A 12 -7.70 4.04 0.29
CA GLY A 12 -7.04 3.18 1.26
C GLY A 12 -6.83 3.80 2.64
N ALA A 13 -7.61 4.83 3.02
CA ALA A 13 -7.66 5.35 4.39
C ALA A 13 -8.69 4.60 5.23
N GLY A 14 -8.38 4.40 6.51
CA GLY A 14 -9.30 3.77 7.45
C GLY A 14 -8.65 3.31 8.74
N VAL A 15 -9.37 2.52 9.51
CA VAL A 15 -8.88 1.98 10.77
C VAL A 15 -8.89 0.46 10.79
N ASP A 16 -7.88 -0.11 11.44
CA ASP A 16 -7.78 -1.54 11.70
C ASP A 16 -7.86 -1.82 13.20
N THR A 17 -8.68 -2.80 13.56
CA THR A 17 -8.64 -3.41 14.89
C THR A 17 -7.79 -4.68 14.80
N ILE A 18 -6.66 -4.69 15.48
CA ILE A 18 -5.68 -5.77 15.48
C ILE A 18 -5.91 -6.69 16.67
N VAL A 19 -6.00 -7.99 16.40
CA VAL A 19 -6.17 -9.04 17.40
C VAL A 19 -5.15 -10.15 17.12
N TYR A 20 -4.16 -10.31 18.00
CA TYR A 20 -3.26 -11.46 17.93
C TYR A 20 -3.97 -12.68 18.50
N VAL A 21 -4.17 -13.71 17.68
CA VAL A 21 -4.92 -14.90 18.02
C VAL A 21 -4.00 -16.13 18.20
N PRO A 22 -4.40 -17.13 19.02
CA PRO A 22 -3.53 -18.27 19.31
C PRO A 22 -3.31 -19.20 18.12
N ALA A 23 -4.17 -19.15 17.11
CA ALA A 23 -4.08 -19.96 15.89
C ALA A 23 -4.85 -19.32 14.72
N LEU A 24 -4.46 -19.62 13.48
CA LEU A 24 -5.24 -19.42 12.26
C LEU A 24 -5.18 -20.66 11.39
N PRO A 25 -6.33 -21.23 10.96
CA PRO A 25 -7.70 -20.80 11.29
C PRO A 25 -7.99 -20.94 12.78
N LEU A 26 -8.85 -20.03 13.30
CA LEU A 26 -9.28 -20.05 14.69
C LEU A 26 -10.31 -21.19 14.87
N PRO A 27 -10.06 -22.23 15.70
CA PRO A 27 -11.04 -23.27 15.97
C PRO A 27 -12.30 -22.69 16.62
N TYR A 28 -13.45 -23.32 16.39
CA TYR A 28 -14.68 -22.87 17.07
C TYR A 28 -14.57 -23.03 18.58
N ALA A 29 -14.87 -21.95 19.32
CA ALA A 29 -15.05 -21.92 20.76
C ALA A 29 -15.98 -20.76 21.13
N ASP A 30 -16.66 -20.84 22.28
CA ASP A 30 -17.54 -19.76 22.72
C ASP A 30 -16.77 -18.46 23.04
N SER A 31 -15.51 -18.57 23.46
CA SER A 31 -14.66 -17.43 23.80
C SER A 31 -13.18 -17.76 23.73
N TYR A 32 -12.38 -16.74 23.47
CA TYR A 32 -10.93 -16.76 23.57
C TYR A 32 -10.46 -15.64 24.49
N MET A 33 -9.55 -15.96 25.39
CA MET A 33 -8.84 -14.95 26.18
C MET A 33 -7.61 -14.50 25.38
N ILE A 34 -7.50 -13.18 25.14
CA ILE A 34 -6.43 -12.58 24.33
C ILE A 34 -5.51 -11.78 25.26
N ASP A 35 -4.28 -12.25 25.45
CA ASP A 35 -3.32 -11.65 26.39
C ASP A 35 -2.55 -10.46 25.78
N SER A 36 -2.39 -10.40 24.45
CA SER A 36 -1.66 -9.33 23.75
C SER A 36 -2.38 -8.00 23.68
N GLY A 37 -3.63 -7.95 24.12
CA GLY A 37 -4.51 -6.78 23.99
C GLY A 37 -5.07 -6.61 22.59
N ILE A 38 -6.26 -6.00 22.52
CA ILE A 38 -6.92 -5.64 21.25
C ILE A 38 -6.71 -4.16 21.05
N ARG A 39 -6.20 -3.75 19.88
CA ARG A 39 -5.91 -2.36 19.58
C ARG A 39 -6.55 -1.92 18.28
N THR A 40 -7.15 -0.74 18.29
CA THR A 40 -7.60 -0.05 17.06
C THR A 40 -6.63 1.09 16.77
N ARG A 41 -6.21 1.20 15.51
CA ARG A 41 -5.33 2.25 15.02
C ARG A 41 -5.75 2.71 13.63
N ALA A 42 -5.42 3.93 13.26
CA ALA A 42 -5.45 4.37 11.87
C ALA A 42 -4.31 3.68 11.09
N GLY A 43 -4.57 3.35 9.86
CA GLY A 43 -3.60 2.77 8.94
C GLY A 43 -4.19 1.58 8.21
N GLN A 44 -4.72 1.84 7.04
CA GLN A 44 -4.95 0.86 5.98
C GLN A 44 -3.90 1.09 4.88
N THR A 45 -4.00 0.37 3.76
CA THR A 45 -2.95 0.35 2.74
C THR A 45 -2.53 1.75 2.24
N GLY A 46 -3.49 2.65 1.96
CA GLY A 46 -3.17 4.03 1.53
C GLY A 46 -2.53 4.86 2.64
N ASP A 47 -2.96 4.70 3.90
CA ASP A 47 -2.34 5.37 5.04
C ASP A 47 -0.89 4.91 5.23
N PHE A 48 -0.62 3.59 5.11
CA PHE A 48 0.74 3.06 5.21
C PHE A 48 1.65 3.57 4.11
N VAL A 49 1.17 3.57 2.85
CA VAL A 49 1.94 4.14 1.73
C VAL A 49 2.20 5.62 1.95
N ALA A 50 1.19 6.40 2.39
CA ALA A 50 1.36 7.84 2.63
C ALA A 50 2.35 8.11 3.77
N VAL A 51 2.28 7.37 4.88
CA VAL A 51 3.23 7.47 6.00
C VAL A 51 4.63 7.07 5.55
N GLY A 52 4.77 5.99 4.79
CA GLY A 52 6.05 5.54 4.24
C GLY A 52 6.71 6.59 3.35
N LEU A 53 5.97 7.16 2.39
CA LEU A 53 6.46 8.21 1.49
C LEU A 53 6.86 9.47 2.26
N GLY A 54 6.04 9.90 3.23
CA GLY A 54 6.34 11.05 4.09
C GLY A 54 7.59 10.84 4.94
N ALA A 55 7.77 9.66 5.54
CA ALA A 55 8.96 9.30 6.31
C ALA A 55 10.25 9.30 5.46
N LEU A 56 10.11 9.03 4.17
CA LEU A 56 11.21 9.11 3.19
C LEU A 56 11.45 10.54 2.67
N GLY A 57 10.66 11.52 3.10
CA GLY A 57 10.85 12.94 2.80
C GLY A 57 10.16 13.42 1.53
N LEU A 58 9.24 12.65 0.95
CA LEU A 58 8.45 13.09 -0.20
C LEU A 58 7.26 13.94 0.25
N LYS A 59 6.94 14.98 -0.52
CA LYS A 59 5.73 15.79 -0.33
C LYS A 59 4.50 14.94 -0.72
N THR A 60 3.89 14.35 0.27
CA THR A 60 2.77 13.43 0.09
C THR A 60 1.45 14.09 0.43
N HIS A 61 0.44 13.86 -0.39
CA HIS A 61 -0.94 14.24 -0.14
C HIS A 61 -1.83 13.00 -0.21
N HIS A 62 -2.68 12.78 0.79
CA HIS A 62 -3.63 11.66 0.77
C HIS A 62 -5.04 12.18 0.52
N LEU A 63 -5.78 11.53 -0.36
CA LEU A 63 -7.17 11.82 -0.68
C LEU A 63 -8.01 10.56 -0.55
N ASP A 64 -8.99 10.55 0.37
CA ASP A 64 -9.97 9.46 0.48
C ASP A 64 -11.25 9.93 1.17
N PHE A 65 -12.22 9.04 1.26
CA PHE A 65 -13.46 9.22 2.00
C PHE A 65 -13.25 8.99 3.49
N LEU A 66 -13.73 9.91 4.33
CA LEU A 66 -13.75 9.77 5.78
C LEU A 66 -15.08 10.20 6.37
N GLY A 67 -15.55 9.45 7.36
CA GLY A 67 -16.71 9.82 8.18
C GLY A 67 -16.40 10.95 9.16
N ASP A 68 -17.44 11.55 9.68
CA ASP A 68 -17.41 12.42 10.86
C ASP A 68 -17.66 11.55 12.09
N ASP A 69 -16.66 10.73 12.44
CA ASP A 69 -16.71 9.69 13.47
C ASP A 69 -15.33 9.50 14.14
N PRO A 70 -15.27 8.81 15.29
CA PRO A 70 -14.01 8.60 16.01
C PRO A 70 -12.94 7.91 15.17
N GLU A 71 -13.30 7.02 14.27
CA GLU A 71 -12.38 6.36 13.35
C GLU A 71 -11.77 7.36 12.35
N GLY A 72 -12.57 8.30 11.83
CA GLY A 72 -12.08 9.39 10.99
C GLY A 72 -11.14 10.33 11.71
N ASP A 73 -11.40 10.57 13.00
CA ASP A 73 -10.51 11.38 13.85
C ASP A 73 -9.15 10.71 14.05
N LEU A 74 -9.10 9.38 14.20
CA LEU A 74 -7.83 8.64 14.26
C LEU A 74 -7.02 8.80 12.98
N VAL A 75 -7.66 8.71 11.81
CA VAL A 75 -6.99 8.92 10.51
C VAL A 75 -6.49 10.35 10.38
N ARG A 76 -7.32 11.35 10.69
CA ARG A 76 -6.92 12.76 10.68
C ARG A 76 -5.74 13.05 11.63
N ALA A 77 -5.76 12.43 12.82
CA ALA A 77 -4.68 12.56 13.79
C ALA A 77 -3.38 11.96 13.25
N LEU A 78 -3.40 10.73 12.68
CA LEU A 78 -2.22 10.11 12.08
C LEU A 78 -1.57 11.02 11.04
N HIS A 79 -2.35 11.55 10.10
CA HIS A 79 -1.82 12.41 9.02
C HIS A 79 -1.26 13.72 9.56
N ARG A 80 -1.97 14.38 10.46
CA ARG A 80 -1.50 15.60 11.12
C ARG A 80 -0.19 15.38 11.85
N ASP A 81 -0.10 14.32 12.65
CA ASP A 81 1.05 14.03 13.50
C ASP A 81 2.29 13.60 12.67
N ARG A 82 2.08 13.12 11.45
CA ARG A 82 3.13 12.78 10.47
C ARG A 82 3.39 13.90 9.44
N GLY A 83 2.69 15.03 9.53
CA GLY A 83 2.85 16.16 8.61
C GLY A 83 2.42 15.87 7.17
N ILE A 84 1.51 14.92 6.96
CA ILE A 84 1.00 14.53 5.65
C ILE A 84 -0.28 15.31 5.37
N ALA A 85 -0.35 15.95 4.20
CA ALA A 85 -1.57 16.63 3.77
C ALA A 85 -2.69 15.62 3.51
N LEU A 86 -3.90 15.91 4.01
CA LEU A 86 -5.07 15.05 3.86
C LEU A 86 -6.26 15.84 3.33
N THR A 87 -6.86 15.37 2.26
CA THR A 87 -8.18 15.83 1.79
C THR A 87 -9.19 14.71 2.04
N ALA A 88 -10.14 14.97 2.93
CA ALA A 88 -11.20 14.04 3.27
C ALA A 88 -12.47 14.38 2.48
N VAL A 89 -12.95 13.45 1.66
CA VAL A 89 -14.29 13.49 1.07
C VAL A 89 -15.27 12.99 2.14
N PRO A 90 -16.35 13.70 2.45
CA PRO A 90 -17.31 13.24 3.45
C PRO A 90 -17.93 11.88 3.12
N GLN A 91 -17.91 10.95 4.07
CA GLN A 91 -18.56 9.64 3.97
C GLN A 91 -19.66 9.50 5.03
N PRO A 92 -20.94 9.69 4.67
CA PRO A 92 -22.05 9.61 5.62
C PRO A 92 -22.22 8.23 6.29
N ALA A 93 -21.77 7.16 5.62
CA ALA A 93 -21.82 5.80 6.16
C ALA A 93 -20.72 5.54 7.22
N GLY A 94 -19.79 6.48 7.40
CA GLY A 94 -18.68 6.38 8.34
C GLY A 94 -17.36 5.96 7.71
N THR A 95 -16.28 6.11 8.47
CA THR A 95 -14.91 5.78 8.07
C THR A 95 -14.75 4.26 7.90
N LYS A 96 -14.04 3.83 6.86
CA LYS A 96 -13.73 2.42 6.60
C LYS A 96 -12.99 1.79 7.78
N ARG A 97 -13.31 0.55 8.09
CA ARG A 97 -12.67 -0.22 9.16
C ARG A 97 -12.56 -1.69 8.81
N ALA A 98 -11.57 -2.33 9.40
CA ALA A 98 -11.38 -3.77 9.34
C ALA A 98 -10.97 -4.34 10.69
N VAL A 99 -11.14 -5.66 10.83
CA VAL A 99 -10.55 -6.44 11.93
C VAL A 99 -9.51 -7.37 11.34
N ASN A 100 -8.27 -7.28 11.83
CA ASN A 100 -7.17 -8.14 11.42
C ASN A 100 -6.85 -9.14 12.54
N LEU A 101 -7.11 -10.41 12.29
CA LEU A 101 -6.65 -11.50 13.14
C LEU A 101 -5.23 -11.88 12.71
N VAL A 102 -4.27 -11.83 13.63
CA VAL A 102 -2.86 -12.15 13.37
C VAL A 102 -2.51 -13.44 14.10
N GLY A 103 -2.10 -14.46 13.36
CA GLY A 103 -1.68 -15.75 13.90
C GLY A 103 -0.25 -15.75 14.46
N PRO A 104 0.15 -16.82 15.18
CA PRO A 104 1.49 -16.93 15.78
C PRO A 104 2.62 -17.01 14.74
N ASP A 105 2.29 -17.33 13.50
CA ASP A 105 3.22 -17.39 12.36
C ASP A 105 3.29 -16.06 11.57
N GLY A 106 2.63 -15.00 12.07
CA GLY A 106 2.58 -13.69 11.44
C GLY A 106 1.63 -13.58 10.25
N ARG A 107 0.94 -14.69 9.87
CA ARG A 107 -0.12 -14.62 8.85
C ARG A 107 -1.37 -13.95 9.41
N ARG A 108 -2.14 -13.32 8.54
CA ARG A 108 -3.34 -12.59 8.94
C ARG A 108 -4.59 -13.05 8.20
N LEU A 109 -5.74 -12.83 8.82
CA LEU A 109 -7.07 -12.87 8.22
C LEU A 109 -7.72 -11.50 8.44
N SER A 110 -8.07 -10.81 7.36
CA SER A 110 -8.70 -9.48 7.41
C SER A 110 -10.20 -9.60 7.15
N LEU A 111 -10.99 -8.99 8.02
CA LEU A 111 -12.45 -8.87 7.92
C LEU A 111 -12.79 -7.41 7.65
N TYR A 112 -13.17 -7.09 6.42
CA TYR A 112 -13.52 -5.73 6.01
C TYR A 112 -15.01 -5.43 6.23
N ASP A 113 -15.31 -4.30 6.89
CA ASP A 113 -16.67 -3.78 7.01
C ASP A 113 -17.07 -3.08 5.71
N THR A 114 -17.79 -3.78 4.84
CA THR A 114 -18.25 -3.24 3.56
C THR A 114 -19.49 -2.36 3.67
N SER A 115 -20.13 -2.27 4.85
CA SER A 115 -21.30 -1.42 5.06
C SER A 115 -21.00 0.08 5.00
N ARG A 116 -19.73 0.45 5.10
CA ARG A 116 -19.25 1.83 5.09
C ARG A 116 -18.73 2.32 3.73
N ALA A 117 -19.02 1.60 2.66
CA ALA A 117 -18.72 1.99 1.29
C ALA A 117 -19.89 1.68 0.38
N HIS A 118 -20.14 2.55 -0.59
CA HIS A 118 -21.18 2.32 -1.59
C HIS A 118 -20.54 2.15 -2.98
N PRO A 119 -21.01 1.23 -3.84
CA PRO A 119 -20.47 1.03 -5.17
C PRO A 119 -20.51 2.28 -6.06
N ASP A 120 -21.45 3.17 -5.78
CA ASP A 120 -21.62 4.42 -6.50
C ASP A 120 -20.87 5.62 -5.91
N ASP A 121 -20.08 5.40 -4.85
CA ASP A 121 -19.20 6.47 -4.32
C ASP A 121 -18.25 6.95 -5.41
N ARG A 122 -18.16 8.27 -5.56
CA ARG A 122 -17.32 8.95 -6.56
C ARG A 122 -16.54 10.06 -5.88
N ILE A 123 -15.23 10.05 -6.10
CA ILE A 123 -14.41 11.20 -5.70
C ILE A 123 -14.79 12.38 -6.61
N PRO A 124 -15.18 13.54 -6.05
CA PRO A 124 -15.59 14.67 -6.85
C PRO A 124 -14.46 15.11 -7.82
N PRO A 125 -14.73 15.24 -9.12
CA PRO A 125 -13.70 15.67 -10.10
C PRO A 125 -13.03 16.98 -9.74
N ASP A 126 -13.78 17.95 -9.21
CA ASP A 126 -13.26 19.26 -8.79
C ASP A 126 -12.32 19.18 -7.58
N THR A 127 -12.39 18.10 -6.79
CA THR A 127 -11.45 17.80 -5.70
C THR A 127 -10.23 17.04 -6.23
N LEU A 128 -10.44 16.04 -7.07
CA LEU A 128 -9.37 15.15 -7.54
C LEU A 128 -8.46 15.81 -8.56
N ARG A 129 -9.03 16.47 -9.61
CA ARG A 129 -8.27 16.99 -10.75
C ARG A 129 -7.15 17.95 -10.34
N PRO A 130 -7.39 18.98 -9.50
CA PRO A 130 -6.33 19.92 -9.12
C PRO A 130 -5.18 19.21 -8.36
N LEU A 131 -5.49 18.24 -7.49
CA LEU A 131 -4.48 17.49 -6.74
C LEU A 131 -3.66 16.59 -7.66
N ALA A 132 -4.31 15.88 -8.58
CA ALA A 132 -3.64 14.99 -9.51
C ALA A 132 -2.76 15.77 -10.51
N GLU A 133 -3.22 16.89 -11.04
CA GLU A 133 -2.43 17.78 -11.94
C GLU A 133 -1.23 18.41 -11.23
N ALA A 134 -1.35 18.71 -9.91
CA ALA A 134 -0.25 19.20 -9.09
C ALA A 134 0.73 18.11 -8.66
N SER A 135 0.44 16.82 -8.92
CA SER A 135 1.24 15.68 -8.48
C SER A 135 2.17 15.19 -9.59
N ARG A 136 3.39 14.75 -9.20
CA ARG A 136 4.32 14.05 -10.11
C ARG A 136 3.87 12.62 -10.35
N HIS A 137 3.31 11.99 -9.31
CA HIS A 137 2.87 10.61 -9.30
C HIS A 137 1.58 10.44 -8.49
N VAL A 138 0.73 9.49 -8.88
CA VAL A 138 -0.47 9.09 -8.12
C VAL A 138 -0.39 7.61 -7.79
N HIS A 139 -0.39 7.27 -6.51
CA HIS A 139 -0.55 5.88 -6.07
C HIS A 139 -2.02 5.61 -5.79
N VAL A 140 -2.59 4.60 -6.48
CA VAL A 140 -4.03 4.33 -6.50
C VAL A 140 -4.32 3.03 -5.76
N SER A 141 -5.06 3.10 -4.65
CA SER A 141 -5.56 1.91 -3.95
C SER A 141 -6.69 1.25 -4.75
N ILE A 142 -6.81 -0.08 -4.66
CA ILE A 142 -7.83 -0.86 -5.40
C ILE A 142 -9.21 -0.77 -4.74
N THR A 143 -9.78 0.43 -4.67
CA THR A 143 -11.15 0.65 -4.18
C THR A 143 -12.09 1.05 -5.30
N GLN A 144 -13.39 0.78 -5.16
CA GLN A 144 -14.36 1.12 -6.21
C GLN A 144 -14.36 2.62 -6.58
N PRO A 145 -14.32 3.58 -5.62
CA PRO A 145 -14.19 4.99 -5.96
C PRO A 145 -12.93 5.32 -6.75
N CYS A 146 -11.82 4.63 -6.48
CA CYS A 146 -10.58 4.80 -7.22
C CYS A 146 -10.67 4.24 -8.64
N ALA A 147 -11.36 3.10 -8.85
CA ALA A 147 -11.63 2.57 -10.20
C ALA A 147 -12.37 3.61 -11.07
N HIS A 148 -13.37 4.29 -10.48
CA HIS A 148 -14.09 5.35 -11.16
C HIS A 148 -13.25 6.59 -11.47
N ALA A 149 -12.16 6.80 -10.73
CA ALA A 149 -11.25 7.92 -10.92
C ALA A 149 -10.22 7.69 -12.04
N LEU A 150 -9.94 6.44 -12.42
CA LEU A 150 -8.89 6.10 -13.39
C LEU A 150 -8.99 6.86 -14.73
N PRO A 151 -10.17 7.04 -15.36
CA PRO A 151 -10.27 7.81 -16.59
C PRO A 151 -9.80 9.27 -16.43
N LEU A 152 -10.15 9.92 -15.32
CA LEU A 152 -9.72 11.29 -15.03
C LEU A 152 -8.20 11.35 -14.82
N LEU A 153 -7.63 10.41 -14.09
CA LEU A 153 -6.20 10.39 -13.78
C LEU A 153 -5.34 10.27 -15.04
N ARG A 154 -5.78 9.53 -16.04
CA ARG A 154 -5.08 9.39 -17.34
C ARG A 154 -4.84 10.72 -18.05
N ASP A 155 -5.71 11.69 -17.85
CA ASP A 155 -5.66 13.01 -18.52
C ASP A 155 -4.78 14.02 -17.77
N THR A 156 -4.27 13.70 -16.59
CA THR A 156 -3.51 14.64 -15.75
C THR A 156 -2.01 14.69 -16.06
N GLY A 157 -1.51 13.68 -16.79
CA GLY A 157 -0.09 13.53 -17.11
C GLY A 157 0.79 13.14 -15.90
N ALA A 158 0.22 12.84 -14.73
CA ALA A 158 0.92 12.18 -13.65
C ALA A 158 1.16 10.71 -14.00
N THR A 159 2.27 10.14 -13.55
CA THR A 159 2.45 8.68 -13.62
C THR A 159 1.61 8.00 -12.54
N LEU A 160 1.16 6.77 -12.81
CA LEU A 160 0.28 6.02 -11.90
C LEU A 160 0.98 4.78 -11.35
N SER A 161 0.74 4.45 -10.09
CA SER A 161 1.03 3.13 -9.54
C SER A 161 -0.16 2.56 -8.79
N THR A 162 -0.17 1.24 -8.63
CA THR A 162 -1.16 0.52 -7.83
C THR A 162 -0.51 -0.69 -7.17
N ASP A 163 -1.10 -1.14 -6.04
CA ASP A 163 -0.82 -2.44 -5.44
C ASP A 163 -2.08 -3.31 -5.55
N LEU A 164 -1.95 -4.44 -6.23
CA LEU A 164 -3.02 -5.40 -6.46
C LEU A 164 -3.14 -6.43 -5.32
N HIS A 165 -2.30 -6.30 -4.30
CA HIS A 165 -2.25 -7.20 -3.14
C HIS A 165 -2.08 -8.67 -3.55
N ASP A 166 -2.99 -9.55 -3.13
CA ASP A 166 -3.00 -10.98 -3.40
C ASP A 166 -3.82 -11.37 -4.65
N TRP A 167 -3.79 -10.52 -5.68
CA TRP A 167 -4.46 -10.82 -6.94
C TRP A 167 -3.91 -12.13 -7.54
N ASP A 168 -4.81 -13.00 -7.96
CA ASP A 168 -4.53 -14.31 -8.55
C ASP A 168 -4.22 -14.26 -10.07
N GLY A 169 -4.28 -13.08 -10.69
CA GLY A 169 -4.14 -12.88 -12.14
C GLY A 169 -5.46 -13.03 -12.92
N GLU A 170 -6.54 -13.44 -12.27
CA GLU A 170 -7.81 -13.76 -12.94
C GLU A 170 -9.00 -12.89 -12.47
N ASN A 171 -9.02 -12.47 -11.20
CA ASN A 171 -10.14 -11.72 -10.64
C ASN A 171 -10.33 -10.37 -11.40
N PRO A 172 -11.47 -10.18 -12.11
CA PRO A 172 -11.70 -9.02 -12.96
C PRO A 172 -11.81 -7.70 -12.20
N TYR A 173 -11.99 -7.75 -10.89
CA TYR A 173 -12.02 -6.54 -10.05
C TYR A 173 -10.70 -5.76 -10.08
N HIS A 174 -9.57 -6.45 -10.15
CA HIS A 174 -8.23 -5.86 -10.11
C HIS A 174 -7.76 -5.37 -11.49
N GLU A 175 -8.30 -5.95 -12.55
CA GLU A 175 -7.83 -5.74 -13.93
C GLU A 175 -7.81 -4.26 -14.37
N PRO A 176 -8.84 -3.42 -14.08
CA PRO A 176 -8.80 -2.00 -14.45
C PRO A 176 -7.61 -1.24 -13.84
N PHE A 177 -7.19 -1.60 -12.63
CA PHE A 177 -6.04 -1.01 -11.96
C PHE A 177 -4.74 -1.49 -12.57
N ALA A 178 -4.60 -2.82 -12.78
CA ALA A 178 -3.43 -3.43 -13.39
C ALA A 178 -3.12 -2.82 -14.76
N LEU A 179 -4.15 -2.60 -15.59
CA LEU A 179 -3.99 -2.09 -16.96
C LEU A 179 -3.85 -0.56 -17.04
N ALA A 180 -4.21 0.17 -15.99
CA ALA A 180 -4.14 1.63 -15.96
C ALA A 180 -2.82 2.20 -15.43
N ALA A 181 -2.08 1.44 -14.63
CA ALA A 181 -0.89 1.91 -13.93
C ALA A 181 0.39 1.77 -14.75
N ASP A 182 1.34 2.69 -14.54
CA ASP A 182 2.69 2.65 -15.10
C ASP A 182 3.64 1.78 -14.26
N VAL A 183 3.32 1.64 -12.95
CA VAL A 183 4.02 0.76 -12.01
C VAL A 183 3.00 -0.09 -11.26
N VAL A 184 3.14 -1.40 -11.32
CA VAL A 184 2.23 -2.34 -10.67
C VAL A 184 2.97 -3.16 -9.63
N PHE A 185 2.42 -3.20 -8.42
CA PHE A 185 2.86 -4.08 -7.34
C PHE A 185 1.80 -5.15 -7.10
N LEU A 186 2.24 -6.35 -6.73
CA LEU A 186 1.36 -7.42 -6.25
C LEU A 186 2.15 -8.41 -5.40
N SER A 187 1.46 -9.33 -4.74
CA SER A 187 2.07 -10.45 -4.04
C SER A 187 2.16 -11.67 -4.96
N ALA A 188 3.29 -12.35 -4.97
CA ALA A 188 3.45 -13.62 -5.68
C ALA A 188 2.72 -14.80 -4.97
N ALA A 189 2.25 -14.61 -3.74
CA ALA A 189 1.69 -15.69 -2.91
C ALA A 189 0.44 -16.35 -3.52
N ALA A 190 -0.36 -15.61 -4.29
CA ALA A 190 -1.55 -16.12 -4.97
C ALA A 190 -1.29 -16.54 -6.43
N LEU A 191 -0.08 -16.31 -6.96
CA LEU A 191 0.24 -16.57 -8.36
C LEU A 191 0.72 -18.01 -8.57
N THR A 192 0.13 -18.72 -9.52
CA THR A 192 0.60 -20.03 -9.94
C THR A 192 1.85 -19.92 -10.82
N GLU A 193 1.88 -18.95 -11.72
CA GLU A 193 2.97 -18.67 -12.66
C GLU A 193 3.33 -17.18 -12.62
N PRO A 194 4.16 -16.72 -11.64
CA PRO A 194 4.46 -15.31 -11.46
C PRO A 194 4.98 -14.62 -12.73
N GLU A 195 5.94 -15.22 -13.43
CA GLU A 195 6.48 -14.64 -14.66
C GLU A 195 5.41 -14.40 -15.73
N HIS A 196 4.52 -15.38 -15.94
CA HIS A 196 3.43 -15.24 -16.90
C HIS A 196 2.51 -14.07 -16.55
N THR A 197 2.10 -13.97 -15.28
CA THR A 197 1.22 -12.89 -14.81
C THR A 197 1.87 -11.52 -14.97
N LEU A 198 3.16 -11.37 -14.61
CA LEU A 198 3.85 -10.09 -14.74
C LEU A 198 3.93 -9.66 -16.22
N ARG A 199 4.26 -10.60 -17.13
CA ARG A 199 4.31 -10.34 -18.57
C ARG A 199 2.93 -10.02 -19.17
N ASP A 200 1.86 -10.70 -18.72
CA ASP A 200 0.48 -10.42 -19.14
C ASP A 200 0.07 -9.00 -18.77
N ILE A 201 0.35 -8.55 -17.53
CA ILE A 201 0.10 -7.18 -17.08
C ILE A 201 0.81 -6.16 -17.98
N ALA A 202 2.12 -6.37 -18.23
CA ALA A 202 2.91 -5.45 -19.06
C ALA A 202 2.42 -5.43 -20.52
N ALA A 203 2.09 -6.59 -21.07
CA ALA A 203 1.67 -6.72 -22.49
C ALA A 203 0.27 -6.14 -22.75
N ARG A 204 -0.65 -6.28 -21.80
CA ARG A 204 -2.05 -5.81 -21.94
C ARG A 204 -2.27 -4.41 -21.41
N GLY A 205 -1.47 -3.98 -20.45
CA GLY A 205 -1.57 -2.68 -19.80
C GLY A 205 -0.58 -1.66 -20.36
N ARG A 206 -0.24 -0.71 -19.50
CA ARG A 206 0.77 0.33 -19.78
C ARG A 206 1.96 0.28 -18.82
N ALA A 207 2.03 -0.78 -18.00
CA ALA A 207 3.04 -0.90 -16.97
C ALA A 207 4.44 -1.01 -17.58
N GLU A 208 5.29 -0.04 -17.28
CA GLU A 208 6.73 -0.07 -17.56
C GLU A 208 7.48 -0.92 -16.55
N VAL A 209 6.89 -1.08 -15.37
CA VAL A 209 7.46 -1.84 -14.25
C VAL A 209 6.37 -2.65 -13.58
N VAL A 210 6.60 -3.95 -13.41
CA VAL A 210 5.74 -4.83 -12.60
C VAL A 210 6.59 -5.55 -11.57
N VAL A 211 6.17 -5.51 -10.30
CA VAL A 211 6.88 -6.13 -9.17
C VAL A 211 5.96 -7.09 -8.44
N ALA A 212 6.37 -8.36 -8.33
CA ALA A 212 5.70 -9.34 -7.47
C ALA A 212 6.57 -9.64 -6.24
N THR A 213 6.10 -9.25 -5.06
CA THR A 213 6.79 -9.54 -3.79
C THR A 213 6.54 -10.98 -3.36
N ALA A 214 7.60 -11.69 -2.95
CA ALA A 214 7.57 -13.11 -2.58
C ALA A 214 8.00 -13.36 -1.12
N GLY A 215 7.78 -12.38 -0.23
CA GLY A 215 8.09 -12.48 1.20
C GLY A 215 9.56 -12.84 1.46
N ALA A 216 9.80 -13.97 2.13
CA ALA A 216 11.15 -14.44 2.47
C ALA A 216 11.96 -14.89 1.22
N GLU A 217 11.34 -15.02 0.07
CA GLU A 217 12.00 -15.35 -1.21
C GLU A 217 12.42 -14.10 -1.99
N GLY A 218 12.10 -12.89 -1.49
CA GLY A 218 12.47 -11.63 -2.14
C GLY A 218 11.36 -11.08 -3.03
N ALA A 219 11.69 -10.72 -4.28
CA ALA A 219 10.72 -10.19 -5.24
C ALA A 219 11.14 -10.49 -6.70
N TYR A 220 10.18 -10.47 -7.60
CA TYR A 220 10.38 -10.52 -9.04
C TYR A 220 10.11 -9.14 -9.63
N LEU A 221 11.05 -8.62 -10.39
CA LEU A 221 10.98 -7.32 -11.07
C LEU A 221 10.96 -7.55 -12.58
N LEU A 222 9.91 -7.14 -13.26
CA LEU A 222 9.83 -7.07 -14.71
C LEU A 222 9.96 -5.61 -15.15
N THR A 223 10.96 -5.33 -15.98
CA THR A 223 11.17 -4.02 -16.65
C THR A 223 11.91 -4.25 -17.95
N ASP A 224 11.60 -3.49 -19.00
CA ASP A 224 12.23 -3.60 -20.32
C ASP A 224 12.24 -5.06 -20.87
N ASP A 225 11.15 -5.81 -20.66
CA ASP A 225 11.01 -7.24 -20.97
C ASP A 225 11.97 -8.19 -20.24
N GLU A 226 12.81 -7.67 -19.33
CA GLU A 226 13.72 -8.46 -18.50
C GLU A 226 13.09 -8.77 -17.15
N LEU A 227 13.00 -10.06 -16.78
CA LEU A 227 12.59 -10.51 -15.46
C LEU A 227 13.83 -10.74 -14.59
N THR A 228 13.94 -9.98 -13.51
CA THR A 228 15.03 -10.05 -12.55
C THR A 228 14.52 -10.50 -11.18
N HIS A 229 15.20 -11.44 -10.54
CA HIS A 229 14.95 -11.79 -9.16
C HIS A 229 15.73 -10.86 -8.22
N ILE A 230 15.02 -10.22 -7.31
CA ILE A 230 15.57 -9.37 -6.24
C ILE A 230 15.70 -10.24 -4.98
N PRO A 231 16.91 -10.51 -4.48
CA PRO A 231 17.09 -11.34 -3.30
C PRO A 231 16.41 -10.74 -2.06
N PRO A 232 15.97 -11.58 -1.11
CA PRO A 232 15.42 -11.09 0.14
C PRO A 232 16.47 -10.35 0.97
N VAL A 233 16.03 -9.33 1.70
CA VAL A 233 16.87 -8.60 2.65
C VAL A 233 16.56 -9.09 4.06
N ALA A 234 17.60 -9.37 4.84
CA ALA A 234 17.44 -9.79 6.22
C ALA A 234 16.77 -8.68 7.08
N PRO A 235 15.70 -8.99 7.82
CA PRO A 235 15.08 -8.05 8.74
C PRO A 235 16.08 -7.54 9.81
N PRO A 236 15.95 -6.28 10.28
CA PRO A 236 16.85 -5.71 11.29
C PRO A 236 16.69 -6.28 12.69
N ALA A 237 15.55 -6.94 12.95
CA ALA A 237 15.16 -7.53 14.22
C ALA A 237 14.29 -8.77 13.95
N PRO A 238 13.91 -9.55 14.97
CA PRO A 238 12.95 -10.63 14.81
C PRO A 238 11.65 -10.16 14.14
N VAL A 239 11.15 -10.97 13.21
CA VAL A 239 9.87 -10.70 12.53
C VAL A 239 8.73 -10.78 13.53
N THR A 240 7.90 -9.76 13.59
CA THR A 240 6.70 -9.69 14.42
C THR A 240 5.46 -10.11 13.63
N ASP A 241 5.26 -9.50 12.47
CA ASP A 241 4.26 -9.88 11.48
C ASP A 241 4.58 -9.24 10.12
N SER A 242 3.80 -9.55 9.09
CA SER A 242 4.04 -9.06 7.72
C SER A 242 3.09 -7.93 7.30
N ASN A 243 2.28 -7.39 8.23
CA ASN A 243 1.33 -6.35 7.88
C ASN A 243 2.05 -5.05 7.47
N GLY A 244 1.61 -4.45 6.35
CA GLY A 244 2.21 -3.23 5.82
C GLY A 244 3.57 -3.43 5.10
N ALA A 245 4.10 -4.67 5.01
CA ALA A 245 5.37 -4.91 4.33
C ALA A 245 5.30 -4.60 2.83
N GLY A 246 4.19 -4.92 2.15
CA GLY A 246 3.93 -4.56 0.75
C GLY A 246 3.83 -3.05 0.58
N ASP A 247 3.08 -2.38 1.45
CA ASP A 247 2.91 -0.92 1.42
C ASP A 247 4.25 -0.19 1.62
N ALA A 248 5.08 -0.68 2.55
CA ALA A 248 6.43 -0.15 2.79
C ALA A 248 7.35 -0.39 1.59
N PHE A 249 7.25 -1.58 0.95
CA PHE A 249 7.97 -1.88 -0.29
C PHE A 249 7.58 -0.89 -1.39
N ALA A 250 6.28 -0.70 -1.64
CA ALA A 250 5.78 0.21 -2.67
C ALA A 250 6.22 1.67 -2.39
N ALA A 251 6.12 2.14 -1.16
CA ALA A 251 6.54 3.49 -0.77
C ALA A 251 8.04 3.73 -1.04
N ALA A 252 8.91 2.79 -0.64
CA ALA A 252 10.35 2.93 -0.84
C ALA A 252 10.77 2.74 -2.31
N PHE A 253 10.10 1.86 -3.05
CA PHE A 253 10.28 1.75 -4.50
C PHE A 253 9.97 3.07 -5.21
N LEU A 254 8.80 3.67 -4.91
CA LEU A 254 8.37 4.96 -5.47
C LEU A 254 9.31 6.09 -5.07
N PHE A 255 9.82 6.11 -3.84
CA PHE A 255 10.85 7.05 -3.43
C PHE A 255 12.09 6.94 -4.33
N GLY A 256 12.61 5.73 -4.56
CA GLY A 256 13.74 5.51 -5.46
C GLY A 256 13.46 6.01 -6.87
N ARG A 257 12.30 5.64 -7.45
CA ARG A 257 11.90 6.06 -8.80
C ARG A 257 11.81 7.59 -8.94
N LEU A 258 11.19 8.26 -7.97
CA LEU A 258 11.01 9.72 -7.99
C LEU A 258 12.31 10.49 -7.72
N THR A 259 13.29 9.85 -7.12
CA THR A 259 14.65 10.39 -6.94
C THR A 259 15.63 10.01 -8.05
N GLY A 260 15.17 9.27 -9.09
CA GLY A 260 15.94 8.97 -10.29
C GLY A 260 16.82 7.71 -10.20
N GLU A 261 16.54 6.82 -9.25
CA GLU A 261 17.22 5.54 -9.14
C GLU A 261 16.74 4.55 -10.22
N PRO A 262 17.60 3.66 -10.71
CA PRO A 262 17.19 2.62 -11.66
C PRO A 262 16.27 1.57 -11.01
N PRO A 263 15.40 0.88 -11.79
CA PRO A 263 14.36 0.00 -11.25
C PRO A 263 14.86 -1.08 -10.26
N HIS A 264 16.00 -1.72 -10.54
CA HIS A 264 16.58 -2.72 -9.65
C HIS A 264 16.98 -2.13 -8.28
N ARG A 265 17.43 -0.88 -8.26
CA ARG A 265 17.77 -0.18 -7.01
C ARG A 265 16.52 0.27 -6.26
N CYS A 266 15.48 0.69 -6.99
CA CYS A 266 14.16 0.94 -6.40
C CYS A 266 13.61 -0.32 -5.72
N ALA A 267 13.74 -1.49 -6.36
CA ALA A 267 13.31 -2.76 -5.78
C ALA A 267 14.13 -3.16 -4.53
N LEU A 268 15.43 -2.87 -4.51
CA LEU A 268 16.25 -3.04 -3.31
C LEU A 268 15.79 -2.12 -2.16
N TYR A 269 15.44 -0.85 -2.46
CA TYR A 269 14.85 0.05 -1.46
C TYR A 269 13.55 -0.52 -0.90
N GLY A 270 12.68 -1.02 -1.79
CA GLY A 270 11.45 -1.72 -1.42
C GLY A 270 11.71 -2.92 -0.50
N ALA A 271 12.66 -3.80 -0.87
CA ALA A 271 13.00 -4.98 -0.08
C ALA A 271 13.52 -4.62 1.32
N VAL A 272 14.36 -3.57 1.44
CA VAL A 272 14.86 -3.08 2.74
C VAL A 272 13.71 -2.52 3.59
N ALA A 273 12.80 -1.74 3.01
CA ALA A 273 11.68 -1.15 3.74
C ALA A 273 10.65 -2.21 4.14
N GLY A 274 10.34 -3.17 3.26
CA GLY A 274 9.46 -4.30 3.58
C GLY A 274 10.02 -5.18 4.70
N ALA A 275 11.32 -5.49 4.66
CA ALA A 275 12.00 -6.24 5.72
C ALA A 275 11.99 -5.48 7.06
N HIS A 276 12.13 -4.14 7.04
CA HIS A 276 12.00 -3.32 8.25
C HIS A 276 10.55 -3.36 8.77
N ALA A 277 9.55 -3.19 7.92
CA ALA A 277 8.14 -3.21 8.31
C ALA A 277 7.75 -4.52 9.01
N CYS A 278 8.30 -5.67 8.58
CA CYS A 278 8.06 -6.94 9.26
C CYS A 278 8.51 -6.99 10.72
N THR A 279 9.32 -6.04 11.19
CA THR A 279 9.78 -5.94 12.59
C THR A 279 8.98 -4.96 13.43
N VAL A 280 8.02 -4.25 12.81
CA VAL A 280 7.10 -3.31 13.48
C VAL A 280 5.78 -4.05 13.78
N PRO A 281 5.29 -4.03 15.03
CA PRO A 281 4.01 -4.65 15.34
C PRO A 281 2.86 -4.02 14.55
N SER A 282 1.90 -4.83 14.06
CA SER A 282 0.70 -4.33 13.37
C SER A 282 -0.15 -3.35 14.18
N THR A 283 0.07 -3.29 15.48
CA THR A 283 -0.58 -2.31 16.36
C THR A 283 -0.04 -0.90 16.22
N GLU A 284 1.04 -0.73 15.47
CA GLU A 284 1.72 0.55 15.24
C GLU A 284 1.66 0.92 13.74
N THR A 285 1.77 2.21 13.44
CA THR A 285 1.86 2.74 12.08
C THR A 285 3.18 3.50 11.98
N ASP A 286 4.28 2.73 11.92
CA ASP A 286 5.62 3.30 11.81
C ASP A 286 6.29 2.89 10.48
N ALA A 287 7.21 3.73 10.00
CA ALA A 287 7.88 3.54 8.72
C ALA A 287 9.37 3.83 8.84
N ILE A 288 10.16 3.16 8.00
CA ILE A 288 11.59 3.41 7.90
C ILE A 288 11.85 4.86 7.45
N THR A 289 12.76 5.55 8.13
CA THR A 289 13.17 6.89 7.71
C THR A 289 14.14 6.84 6.52
N ARG A 290 14.25 7.96 5.79
CA ARG A 290 15.16 8.09 4.66
C ARG A 290 16.61 7.73 5.02
N ASP A 291 17.11 8.26 6.14
CA ASP A 291 18.49 8.02 6.57
C ASP A 291 18.72 6.57 6.92
N ALA A 292 17.77 5.92 7.60
CA ALA A 292 17.86 4.50 7.94
C ALA A 292 17.81 3.62 6.68
N LEU A 293 16.94 3.95 5.71
CA LEU A 293 16.85 3.25 4.42
C LEU A 293 18.20 3.32 3.68
N LEU A 294 18.74 4.53 3.48
CA LEU A 294 19.96 4.74 2.72
C LEU A 294 21.18 4.09 3.39
N ALA A 295 21.27 4.15 4.72
CA ALA A 295 22.33 3.48 5.47
C ALA A 295 22.32 1.96 5.28
N ARG A 296 21.13 1.34 5.31
CA ARG A 296 20.98 -0.11 5.12
C ARG A 296 21.25 -0.55 3.68
N VAL A 297 20.79 0.21 2.69
CA VAL A 297 21.10 -0.08 1.27
C VAL A 297 22.61 0.05 1.00
N GLY A 298 23.31 0.98 1.65
CA GLY A 298 24.76 1.13 1.54
C GLY A 298 25.54 -0.07 2.11
N SER A 299 24.96 -0.79 3.09
CA SER A 299 25.58 -1.98 3.72
C SER A 299 25.15 -3.31 3.08
N ALA A 300 24.18 -3.31 2.20
CA ALA A 300 23.66 -4.51 1.50
C ALA A 300 24.40 -4.80 0.17
N ARG A 301 25.59 -4.23 -0.03
CA ARG A 301 26.46 -4.43 -1.21
C ARG A 301 27.37 -5.64 -1.04
#